data_0deb935f85d38eb2a36afc26c03dfa45
#
_entry.id   0deb935f85d38eb2a36afc26c03dfa45
#
_cell.length_a   1.000
_cell.length_b   1.000
_cell.length_c   1.000
_cell.angle_alpha   90.00
_cell.angle_beta   90.00
_cell.angle_gamma   90.00
#
_symmetry.space_group_name_H-M   'P 1'
#
loop_
_entity.id
_entity.type
_entity.pdbx_description
1 polymer ?
#
loop_
_entity_poly.entity_id
_entity_poly.type
_entity_poly.pdbx_seq_one_letter_code
_entity_poly.pdbx_strand_id
1 'polypeptide(L)'
;MELKPGRHMLFMEWYSRDPGGLFMKVNRWLYSAQSPYQRIDIFESPFYGRVFALDGITMTTEIDEFMYHEMLVHVPMFMHPNPKKVLVIGGGDGGSVREVLKHPSVEKVVMCEIDEMVVRAAMEYLPYTASKLNDPRVELVFEDGSKFVRQFKNEFDVIIIDSTDPTAGQGGHLFTLEFYKACNEALKEDGILCAQTEGMTYDWEWGSTAYKRIKANFPLVKMYLGFMPTYPGGLWSYTYASKAGWDPIKDFNPEKVRNFKEPLRYYNEEIHKAAFALPNFVKKYIED
;
A
#
# COMPACT_ATOMS: atom_id res chain seq x y z
N MET A 1 11.03 -24.61 -19.06
CA MET A 1 12.11 -24.74 -18.07
C MET A 1 12.03 -26.12 -17.45
N GLU A 2 12.97 -27.02 -17.75
CA GLU A 2 12.99 -28.36 -17.13
C GLU A 2 13.44 -28.24 -15.67
N LEU A 3 12.62 -28.74 -14.76
CA LEU A 3 13.00 -28.90 -13.36
C LEU A 3 14.03 -30.04 -13.26
N LYS A 4 15.29 -29.70 -13.13
CA LYS A 4 16.33 -30.71 -12.85
C LYS A 4 16.10 -31.29 -11.46
N PRO A 5 16.21 -32.63 -11.29
CA PRO A 5 16.15 -33.21 -9.94
C PRO A 5 17.24 -32.61 -9.06
N GLY A 6 16.88 -32.17 -7.86
CA GLY A 6 17.82 -31.55 -6.91
C GLY A 6 17.11 -31.07 -5.63
N ARG A 7 17.88 -30.76 -4.61
CA ARG A 7 17.33 -30.13 -3.39
C ARG A 7 17.00 -28.68 -3.72
N HIS A 8 15.73 -28.29 -3.50
CA HIS A 8 15.27 -26.93 -3.65
C HIS A 8 14.85 -26.39 -2.27
N MET A 9 15.25 -25.17 -1.96
CA MET A 9 14.65 -24.43 -0.86
C MET A 9 13.37 -23.78 -1.35
N LEU A 10 12.32 -23.84 -0.56
CA LEU A 10 11.03 -23.24 -0.84
C LEU A 10 10.66 -22.31 0.30
N PHE A 11 10.20 -21.11 -0.05
CA PHE A 11 9.40 -20.27 0.83
C PHE A 11 7.95 -20.66 0.59
N MET A 12 7.19 -20.84 1.66
CA MET A 12 5.77 -21.19 1.61
C MET A 12 4.99 -20.19 2.47
N GLU A 13 4.04 -19.53 1.83
CA GLU A 13 3.05 -18.68 2.48
C GLU A 13 1.72 -19.42 2.52
N TRP A 14 1.14 -19.53 3.72
CA TRP A 14 -0.18 -20.12 3.92
C TRP A 14 -1.22 -19.02 4.07
N TYR A 15 -2.29 -19.08 3.31
CA TYR A 15 -3.40 -18.14 3.42
C TYR A 15 -4.20 -18.40 4.69
N SER A 16 -4.66 -17.33 5.33
CA SER A 16 -5.18 -17.35 6.70
C SER A 16 -6.40 -18.26 6.94
N ARG A 17 -7.14 -18.61 5.91
CA ARG A 17 -8.44 -19.30 6.04
C ARG A 17 -8.52 -20.69 5.42
N ASP A 18 -7.52 -21.13 4.69
CA ASP A 18 -7.62 -22.36 3.91
C ASP A 18 -6.27 -23.08 3.77
N PRO A 19 -6.25 -24.40 3.52
CA PRO A 19 -5.04 -25.15 3.18
C PRO A 19 -4.43 -24.74 1.82
N GLY A 20 -4.73 -23.56 1.31
CA GLY A 20 -4.13 -22.93 0.15
C GLY A 20 -2.97 -22.01 0.49
N GLY A 21 -2.16 -21.69 -0.50
CA GLY A 21 -1.03 -20.79 -0.30
C GLY A 21 -0.21 -20.56 -1.55
N LEU A 22 0.82 -19.74 -1.40
CA LEU A 22 1.81 -19.46 -2.42
C LEU A 22 3.12 -20.18 -2.05
N PHE A 23 3.82 -20.70 -3.02
CA PHE A 23 5.18 -21.19 -2.81
C PHE A 23 6.13 -20.59 -3.84
N MET A 24 7.32 -20.24 -3.39
CA MET A 24 8.37 -19.66 -4.22
C MET A 24 9.67 -20.44 -4.05
N LYS A 25 10.40 -20.66 -5.15
CA LYS A 25 11.74 -21.21 -5.07
C LYS A 25 12.67 -20.14 -4.50
N VAL A 26 13.47 -20.52 -3.50
CA VAL A 26 14.50 -19.68 -2.91
C VAL A 26 15.87 -20.08 -3.49
N ASN A 27 16.55 -19.10 -4.09
CA ASN A 27 17.94 -19.27 -4.52
C ASN A 27 18.89 -18.97 -3.36
N ARG A 28 18.64 -17.88 -2.64
CA ARG A 28 19.50 -17.41 -1.55
C ARG A 28 18.69 -16.55 -0.58
N TRP A 29 18.90 -16.75 0.71
CA TRP A 29 18.48 -15.83 1.75
C TRP A 29 19.45 -14.65 1.82
N LEU A 30 18.92 -13.43 1.78
CA LEU A 30 19.70 -12.19 1.89
C LEU A 30 19.68 -11.66 3.30
N TYR A 31 18.52 -11.72 3.95
CA TYR A 31 18.31 -11.26 5.31
C TYR A 31 17.24 -12.09 6.00
N SER A 32 17.42 -12.36 7.29
CA SER A 32 16.42 -13.03 8.12
C SER A 32 16.68 -12.65 9.57
N ALA A 33 15.75 -11.93 10.18
CA ALA A 33 15.86 -11.46 11.56
C ALA A 33 14.51 -11.36 12.24
N GLN A 34 14.52 -11.40 13.57
CA GLN A 34 13.35 -11.12 14.40
C GLN A 34 13.49 -9.70 14.96
N SER A 35 12.54 -8.83 14.64
CA SER A 35 12.41 -7.53 15.29
C SER A 35 11.55 -7.63 16.54
N PRO A 36 11.37 -6.56 17.32
CA PRO A 36 10.41 -6.53 18.42
C PRO A 36 8.95 -6.71 17.97
N TYR A 37 8.66 -6.56 16.68
CA TYR A 37 7.31 -6.56 16.14
C TYR A 37 7.00 -7.81 15.31
N GLN A 38 7.97 -8.28 14.49
CA GLN A 38 7.73 -9.31 13.48
C GLN A 38 9.02 -9.95 12.99
N ARG A 39 8.91 -11.10 12.35
CA ARG A 39 10.00 -11.71 11.60
C ARG A 39 10.14 -11.03 10.24
N ILE A 40 11.36 -10.69 9.85
CA ILE A 40 11.69 -10.04 8.58
C ILE A 40 12.52 -11.03 7.75
N ASP A 41 12.05 -11.39 6.60
CA ASP A 41 12.74 -12.28 5.66
C ASP A 41 12.88 -11.60 4.29
N ILE A 42 14.10 -11.58 3.75
CA ILE A 42 14.39 -11.13 2.38
C ILE A 42 15.21 -12.21 1.68
N PHE A 43 14.75 -12.64 0.50
CA PHE A 43 15.42 -13.69 -0.27
C PHE A 43 15.35 -13.43 -1.77
N GLU A 44 16.22 -14.08 -2.52
CA GLU A 44 16.20 -14.10 -3.97
C GLU A 44 15.42 -15.31 -4.49
N SER A 45 14.48 -15.05 -5.38
CA SER A 45 13.77 -16.05 -6.16
C SER A 45 14.16 -15.95 -7.63
N PRO A 46 14.31 -17.06 -8.36
CA PRO A 46 14.70 -17.02 -9.77
C PRO A 46 13.66 -16.39 -10.70
N PHE A 47 12.42 -16.31 -10.26
CA PHE A 47 11.32 -15.73 -11.04
C PHE A 47 10.88 -14.37 -10.48
N TYR A 48 10.75 -14.26 -9.15
CA TYR A 48 10.20 -13.07 -8.51
C TYR A 48 11.25 -11.98 -8.21
N GLY A 49 12.55 -12.25 -8.46
CA GLY A 49 13.63 -11.36 -8.06
C GLY A 49 13.80 -11.39 -6.54
N ARG A 50 14.04 -10.25 -5.94
CA ARG A 50 14.06 -10.14 -4.48
C ARG A 50 12.64 -10.12 -3.94
N VAL A 51 12.42 -10.92 -2.92
CA VAL A 51 11.14 -11.08 -2.22
C VAL A 51 11.32 -10.60 -0.79
N PHE A 52 10.41 -9.78 -0.33
CA PHE A 52 10.33 -9.30 1.04
C PHE A 52 9.09 -9.89 1.70
N ALA A 53 9.26 -10.51 2.86
CA ALA A 53 8.20 -11.13 3.63
C ALA A 53 8.29 -10.74 5.11
N LEU A 54 7.13 -10.59 5.74
CA LEU A 54 6.95 -10.33 7.18
C LEU A 54 6.10 -11.44 7.78
N ASP A 55 6.58 -12.07 8.86
CA ASP A 55 5.93 -13.21 9.52
C ASP A 55 5.53 -14.34 8.56
N GLY A 56 6.29 -14.52 7.47
CA GLY A 56 6.02 -15.54 6.46
C GLY A 56 4.98 -15.14 5.40
N ILE A 57 4.51 -13.89 5.40
CA ILE A 57 3.58 -13.31 4.42
C ILE A 57 4.35 -12.45 3.44
N THR A 58 4.13 -12.63 2.14
CA THR A 58 4.79 -11.86 1.09
C THR A 58 4.27 -10.43 1.07
N MET A 59 5.16 -9.47 1.32
CA MET A 59 4.86 -8.04 1.26
C MET A 59 5.12 -7.47 -0.13
N THR A 60 6.31 -7.71 -0.70
CA THR A 60 6.65 -7.26 -2.05
C THR A 60 7.52 -8.25 -2.80
N THR A 61 7.42 -8.25 -4.12
CA THR A 61 8.40 -8.89 -5.00
C THR A 61 8.88 -7.89 -6.06
N GLU A 62 10.12 -8.02 -6.50
CA GLU A 62 10.74 -7.11 -7.47
C GLU A 62 10.02 -7.12 -8.84
N ILE A 63 9.32 -8.21 -9.17
CA ILE A 63 8.66 -8.36 -10.46
C ILE A 63 7.33 -7.62 -10.56
N ASP A 64 6.57 -7.47 -9.47
CA ASP A 64 5.19 -6.98 -9.52
C ASP A 64 4.80 -5.88 -8.51
N GLU A 65 5.67 -5.49 -7.57
CA GLU A 65 5.38 -4.48 -6.53
C GLU A 65 4.84 -3.16 -7.09
N PHE A 66 5.27 -2.78 -8.30
CA PHE A 66 4.83 -1.56 -8.94
C PHE A 66 3.32 -1.52 -9.21
N MET A 67 2.70 -2.68 -9.42
CA MET A 67 1.25 -2.76 -9.62
C MET A 67 0.50 -2.30 -8.37
N TYR A 68 1.02 -2.63 -7.19
CA TYR A 68 0.48 -2.21 -5.91
C TYR A 68 0.74 -0.73 -5.63
N HIS A 69 2.02 -0.33 -5.63
CA HIS A 69 2.42 1.01 -5.23
C HIS A 69 1.89 2.09 -6.17
N GLU A 70 1.89 1.83 -7.48
CA GLU A 70 1.34 2.79 -8.43
C GLU A 70 -0.17 2.99 -8.23
N MET A 71 -0.93 1.93 -7.94
CA MET A 71 -2.36 2.05 -7.69
C MET A 71 -2.65 2.74 -6.36
N LEU A 72 -1.95 2.39 -5.29
CA LEU A 72 -2.14 2.99 -3.98
C LEU A 72 -1.83 4.50 -3.99
N VAL A 73 -0.78 4.90 -4.70
CA VAL A 73 -0.25 6.27 -4.66
C VAL A 73 -0.84 7.16 -5.74
N HIS A 74 -0.86 6.73 -7.00
CA HIS A 74 -1.17 7.66 -8.09
C HIS A 74 -2.66 8.01 -8.18
N VAL A 75 -3.56 7.14 -7.73
CA VAL A 75 -5.00 7.47 -7.69
C VAL A 75 -5.24 8.73 -6.82
N PRO A 76 -4.88 8.79 -5.54
CA PRO A 76 -5.08 9.99 -4.73
C PRO A 76 -4.21 11.18 -5.18
N MET A 77 -2.98 10.94 -5.61
CA MET A 77 -2.05 12.01 -5.98
C MET A 77 -2.48 12.78 -7.23
N PHE A 78 -3.05 12.11 -8.24
CA PHE A 78 -3.58 12.78 -9.42
C PHE A 78 -4.93 13.44 -9.19
N MET A 79 -5.68 12.98 -8.18
CA MET A 79 -6.94 13.61 -7.78
C MET A 79 -6.72 14.92 -7.02
N HIS A 80 -5.72 14.99 -6.16
CA HIS A 80 -5.43 16.23 -5.44
C HIS A 80 -4.92 17.31 -6.42
N PRO A 81 -5.40 18.56 -6.33
CA PRO A 81 -4.98 19.64 -7.27
C PRO A 81 -3.47 19.91 -7.21
N ASN A 82 -2.88 19.95 -6.03
CA ASN A 82 -1.48 20.29 -5.82
C ASN A 82 -0.96 19.69 -4.50
N PRO A 83 -0.69 18.37 -4.43
CA PRO A 83 -0.23 17.71 -3.21
C PRO A 83 1.21 18.13 -2.90
N LYS A 84 1.44 18.74 -1.72
CA LYS A 84 2.75 19.23 -1.27
C LYS A 84 3.28 18.42 -0.09
N LYS A 85 2.44 18.12 0.89
CA LYS A 85 2.82 17.39 2.10
C LYS A 85 2.02 16.10 2.20
N VAL A 86 2.73 14.98 2.14
CA VAL A 86 2.15 13.64 2.14
C VAL A 86 2.59 12.88 3.37
N LEU A 87 1.64 12.19 4.03
CA LEU A 87 1.92 11.22 5.09
C LEU A 87 1.73 9.81 4.54
N VAL A 88 2.74 8.96 4.72
CA VAL A 88 2.66 7.53 4.48
C VAL A 88 2.70 6.83 5.84
N ILE A 89 1.67 6.06 6.16
CA ILE A 89 1.59 5.26 7.39
C ILE A 89 1.85 3.80 7.03
N GLY A 90 2.90 3.23 7.60
CA GLY A 90 3.50 1.97 7.15
C GLY A 90 4.43 2.21 5.96
N GLY A 91 4.46 1.27 5.02
CA GLY A 91 5.24 1.38 3.79
C GLY A 91 6.76 1.28 4.01
N GLY A 92 7.17 0.52 5.02
CA GLY A 92 8.58 0.39 5.43
C GLY A 92 9.53 -0.12 4.35
N ASP A 93 9.03 -0.74 3.29
CA ASP A 93 9.81 -1.11 2.10
C ASP A 93 10.20 0.11 1.23
N GLY A 94 9.49 1.24 1.34
CA GLY A 94 9.78 2.50 0.66
C GLY A 94 9.11 2.68 -0.71
N GLY A 95 8.35 1.70 -1.20
CA GLY A 95 7.72 1.76 -2.53
C GLY A 95 6.72 2.89 -2.67
N SER A 96 5.84 3.08 -1.69
CA SER A 96 4.90 4.20 -1.65
C SER A 96 5.61 5.56 -1.61
N VAL A 97 6.68 5.71 -0.83
CA VAL A 97 7.49 6.93 -0.80
C VAL A 97 8.12 7.22 -2.16
N ARG A 98 8.65 6.18 -2.83
CA ARG A 98 9.22 6.30 -4.17
C ARG A 98 8.19 6.84 -5.17
N GLU A 99 6.98 6.31 -5.16
CA GLU A 99 5.93 6.75 -6.08
C GLU A 99 5.42 8.17 -5.75
N VAL A 100 5.26 8.52 -4.48
CA VAL A 100 4.89 9.87 -4.05
C VAL A 100 5.90 10.90 -4.57
N LEU A 101 7.19 10.61 -4.47
CA LEU A 101 8.26 11.53 -4.86
C LEU A 101 8.43 11.72 -6.38
N LYS A 102 7.75 10.92 -7.22
CA LYS A 102 7.62 11.18 -8.66
C LYS A 102 6.78 12.43 -8.94
N HIS A 103 5.89 12.83 -8.03
CA HIS A 103 5.07 14.03 -8.21
C HIS A 103 5.87 15.30 -7.89
N PRO A 104 6.09 16.19 -8.88
CA PRO A 104 6.98 17.35 -8.71
C PRO A 104 6.46 18.40 -7.73
N SER A 105 5.16 18.39 -7.42
CA SER A 105 4.56 19.28 -6.43
C SER A 105 4.92 18.93 -4.99
N VAL A 106 5.40 17.70 -4.74
CA VAL A 106 5.69 17.21 -3.39
C VAL A 106 6.93 17.89 -2.81
N GLU A 107 6.73 18.60 -1.73
CA GLU A 107 7.77 19.31 -0.98
C GLU A 107 8.24 18.49 0.23
N LYS A 108 7.35 17.69 0.83
CA LYS A 108 7.65 16.86 2.00
C LYS A 108 6.84 15.57 2.02
N VAL A 109 7.52 14.47 2.35
CA VAL A 109 6.93 13.18 2.69
C VAL A 109 7.33 12.82 4.11
N VAL A 110 6.34 12.53 4.95
CA VAL A 110 6.57 11.93 6.27
C VAL A 110 6.19 10.45 6.16
N MET A 111 7.11 9.54 6.43
CA MET A 111 6.83 8.12 6.51
C MET A 111 6.89 7.68 7.96
N CYS A 112 5.77 7.20 8.48
CA CYS A 112 5.64 6.71 9.85
C CYS A 112 5.51 5.18 9.84
N GLU A 113 6.61 4.51 10.15
CA GLU A 113 6.73 3.05 10.25
C GLU A 113 7.07 2.66 11.68
N ILE A 114 6.42 1.63 12.21
CA ILE A 114 6.66 1.20 13.59
C ILE A 114 7.97 0.43 13.73
N ASP A 115 8.38 -0.27 12.69
CA ASP A 115 9.54 -1.18 12.72
C ASP A 115 10.74 -0.60 11.95
N GLU A 116 11.63 0.07 12.68
CA GLU A 116 12.87 0.60 12.11
C GLU A 116 13.73 -0.46 11.41
N MET A 117 13.70 -1.73 11.90
CA MET A 117 14.49 -2.79 11.27
C MET A 117 13.99 -3.13 9.88
N VAL A 118 12.69 -3.02 9.61
CA VAL A 118 12.11 -3.18 8.28
C VAL A 118 12.69 -2.14 7.32
N VAL A 119 12.67 -0.85 7.71
CA VAL A 119 13.18 0.23 6.88
C VAL A 119 14.67 0.08 6.58
N ARG A 120 15.47 -0.27 7.58
CA ARG A 120 16.91 -0.48 7.40
C ARG A 120 17.21 -1.68 6.49
N ALA A 121 16.49 -2.79 6.67
CA ALA A 121 16.63 -3.95 5.81
C ALA A 121 16.21 -3.63 4.36
N ALA A 122 15.12 -2.85 4.18
CA ALA A 122 14.69 -2.41 2.87
C ALA A 122 15.76 -1.54 2.18
N MET A 123 16.34 -0.57 2.88
CA MET A 123 17.40 0.29 2.34
C MET A 123 18.63 -0.50 1.90
N GLU A 124 18.96 -1.59 2.58
CA GLU A 124 20.12 -2.42 2.26
C GLU A 124 19.84 -3.46 1.16
N TYR A 125 18.66 -4.08 1.19
CA TYR A 125 18.38 -5.25 0.36
C TYR A 125 17.32 -5.03 -0.72
N LEU A 126 16.50 -3.96 -0.68
CA LEU A 126 15.39 -3.70 -1.61
C LEU A 126 15.59 -2.39 -2.40
N PRO A 127 16.65 -2.27 -3.24
CA PRO A 127 16.93 -1.02 -3.94
C PRO A 127 15.84 -0.61 -4.95
N TYR A 128 14.97 -1.52 -5.34
CA TYR A 128 13.88 -1.25 -6.28
C TYR A 128 12.70 -0.49 -5.61
N THR A 129 12.46 -0.66 -4.30
CA THR A 129 11.45 0.10 -3.53
C THR A 129 12.07 1.23 -2.72
N ALA A 130 13.12 0.95 -1.95
CA ALA A 130 13.71 1.85 -0.96
C ALA A 130 14.62 2.97 -1.54
N SER A 131 14.77 3.07 -2.87
CA SER A 131 15.72 3.98 -3.53
C SER A 131 15.54 5.47 -3.17
N LYS A 132 14.39 5.86 -2.65
CA LYS A 132 14.06 7.26 -2.33
C LYS A 132 13.94 7.56 -0.84
N LEU A 133 14.19 6.61 0.05
CA LEU A 133 14.08 6.82 1.50
C LEU A 133 15.12 7.82 2.05
N ASN A 134 16.23 8.04 1.33
CA ASN A 134 17.24 9.06 1.66
C ASN A 134 17.04 10.40 0.93
N ASP A 135 15.94 10.61 0.21
CA ASP A 135 15.66 11.90 -0.45
C ASP A 135 15.50 13.00 0.63
N PRO A 136 16.06 14.20 0.44
CA PRO A 136 15.98 15.27 1.45
C PRO A 136 14.55 15.72 1.79
N ARG A 137 13.57 15.39 0.96
CA ARG A 137 12.15 15.66 1.23
C ARG A 137 11.52 14.64 2.16
N VAL A 138 12.19 13.52 2.47
CA VAL A 138 11.66 12.42 3.29
C VAL A 138 12.06 12.60 4.75
N GLU A 139 11.07 12.52 5.62
CA GLU A 139 11.24 12.41 7.06
C GLU A 139 10.79 11.01 7.49
N LEU A 140 11.70 10.21 8.04
CA LEU A 140 11.41 8.89 8.59
C LEU A 140 11.09 9.03 10.08
N VAL A 141 9.93 8.51 10.49
CA VAL A 141 9.47 8.48 11.89
C VAL A 141 9.22 7.03 12.28
N PHE A 142 9.77 6.61 13.41
CA PHE A 142 9.62 5.25 13.94
C PHE A 142 8.70 5.26 15.14
N GLU A 143 7.38 5.20 14.86
CA GLU A 143 6.32 5.30 15.86
C GLU A 143 5.07 4.54 15.38
N ASP A 144 4.19 4.20 16.32
CA ASP A 144 2.84 3.69 16.02
C ASP A 144 2.03 4.75 15.25
N GLY A 145 1.73 4.46 13.98
CA GLY A 145 1.02 5.36 13.07
C GLY A 145 -0.34 5.82 13.61
N SER A 146 -1.03 4.97 14.40
CA SER A 146 -2.31 5.33 15.00
C SER A 146 -2.18 6.40 16.10
N LYS A 147 -1.04 6.47 16.77
CA LYS A 147 -0.71 7.52 17.74
C LYS A 147 -0.15 8.74 17.05
N PHE A 148 0.73 8.53 16.08
CA PHE A 148 1.40 9.60 15.35
C PHE A 148 0.41 10.52 14.63
N VAL A 149 -0.55 9.99 13.89
CA VAL A 149 -1.51 10.79 13.13
C VAL A 149 -2.36 11.72 14.01
N ARG A 150 -2.61 11.35 15.28
CA ARG A 150 -3.39 12.16 16.23
C ARG A 150 -2.67 13.45 16.69
N GLN A 151 -1.39 13.58 16.43
CA GLN A 151 -0.60 14.77 16.76
C GLN A 151 -0.86 15.93 15.79
N PHE A 152 -1.56 15.68 14.67
CA PHE A 152 -1.74 16.63 13.59
C PHE A 152 -3.20 17.03 13.39
N LYS A 153 -3.38 18.26 12.94
CA LYS A 153 -4.68 18.79 12.49
C LYS A 153 -4.45 19.67 11.28
N ASN A 154 -5.22 19.42 10.21
CA ASN A 154 -5.20 20.22 8.98
C ASN A 154 -3.79 20.41 8.41
N GLU A 155 -3.02 19.33 8.33
CA GLU A 155 -1.58 19.36 8.01
C GLU A 155 -1.24 18.75 6.67
N PHE A 156 -1.85 17.61 6.31
CA PHE A 156 -1.46 16.84 5.13
C PHE A 156 -2.43 17.03 3.97
N ASP A 157 -1.87 17.09 2.75
CA ASP A 157 -2.65 17.13 1.52
C ASP A 157 -3.14 15.73 1.15
N VAL A 158 -2.29 14.71 1.36
CA VAL A 158 -2.63 13.32 1.10
C VAL A 158 -2.11 12.46 2.25
N ILE A 159 -2.93 11.50 2.70
CA ILE A 159 -2.53 10.43 3.62
C ILE A 159 -2.66 9.10 2.88
N ILE A 160 -1.58 8.34 2.84
CA ILE A 160 -1.51 6.99 2.27
C ILE A 160 -1.34 6.00 3.42
N ILE A 161 -2.22 5.01 3.52
CA ILE A 161 -2.13 3.94 4.50
C ILE A 161 -1.66 2.68 3.76
N ASP A 162 -0.41 2.35 4.00
CA ASP A 162 0.34 1.25 3.40
C ASP A 162 0.80 0.29 4.51
N SER A 163 -0.17 -0.25 5.23
CA SER A 163 0.06 -1.12 6.38
C SER A 163 -0.10 -2.59 6.04
N THR A 164 0.50 -3.46 6.86
CA THR A 164 0.21 -4.89 6.85
C THR A 164 -1.25 -5.16 7.21
N ASP A 165 -1.71 -6.36 6.87
CA ASP A 165 -3.07 -6.82 7.09
C ASP A 165 -3.48 -6.81 8.57
N PRO A 166 -4.76 -6.56 8.90
CA PRO A 166 -5.24 -6.54 10.29
C PRO A 166 -5.09 -7.87 11.01
N THR A 167 -4.94 -8.96 10.26
CA THR A 167 -4.72 -10.33 10.77
C THR A 167 -3.23 -10.66 10.93
N ALA A 168 -2.35 -9.90 10.29
CA ALA A 168 -0.91 -10.08 10.34
C ALA A 168 -0.27 -9.07 11.32
N GLY A 169 0.18 -9.55 12.46
CA GLY A 169 1.02 -8.77 13.39
C GLY A 169 0.33 -7.54 14.01
N GLN A 170 0.99 -6.39 13.94
CA GLN A 170 0.61 -5.15 14.67
C GLN A 170 -0.39 -4.25 13.92
N GLY A 171 -0.83 -4.61 12.72
CA GLY A 171 -1.65 -3.76 11.85
C GLY A 171 -3.07 -3.43 12.37
N GLY A 172 -3.63 -4.24 13.26
CA GLY A 172 -5.04 -4.12 13.70
C GLY A 172 -5.49 -2.74 14.21
N HIS A 173 -4.57 -1.95 14.78
CA HIS A 173 -4.86 -0.59 15.28
C HIS A 173 -5.10 0.43 14.16
N LEU A 174 -4.62 0.17 12.94
CA LEU A 174 -4.74 1.04 11.78
C LEU A 174 -6.05 0.83 10.99
N PHE A 175 -6.96 0.00 11.52
CA PHE A 175 -8.25 -0.29 10.88
C PHE A 175 -9.46 0.13 11.74
N THR A 176 -9.24 0.92 12.82
CA THR A 176 -10.34 1.35 13.71
C THR A 176 -11.05 2.60 13.20
N LEU A 177 -12.31 2.79 13.63
CA LEU A 177 -13.10 3.98 13.30
C LEU A 177 -12.39 5.26 13.78
N GLU A 178 -11.82 5.21 14.98
CA GLU A 178 -11.10 6.30 15.63
C GLU A 178 -9.80 6.66 14.88
N PHE A 179 -9.13 5.67 14.31
CA PHE A 179 -7.95 5.91 13.48
C PHE A 179 -8.32 6.69 12.21
N TYR A 180 -9.33 6.27 11.47
CA TYR A 180 -9.78 6.97 10.26
C TYR A 180 -10.32 8.37 10.57
N LYS A 181 -10.96 8.57 11.75
CA LYS A 181 -11.33 9.89 12.23
C LYS A 181 -10.10 10.78 12.45
N ALA A 182 -9.06 10.26 13.08
CA ALA A 182 -7.82 11.00 13.29
C ALA A 182 -7.13 11.34 11.95
N CYS A 183 -7.15 10.43 10.96
CA CYS A 183 -6.68 10.73 9.61
C CYS A 183 -7.46 11.86 8.95
N ASN A 184 -8.79 11.88 9.09
CA ASN A 184 -9.62 12.98 8.58
C ASN A 184 -9.27 14.31 9.25
N GLU A 185 -9.06 14.33 10.58
CA GLU A 185 -8.66 15.55 11.31
C GLU A 185 -7.26 16.04 10.91
N ALA A 186 -6.33 15.12 10.61
CA ALA A 186 -4.96 15.44 10.19
C ALA A 186 -4.89 15.97 8.74
N LEU A 187 -5.85 15.61 7.89
CA LEU A 187 -5.98 16.10 6.52
C LEU A 187 -6.43 17.56 6.49
N LYS A 188 -5.87 18.32 5.54
CA LYS A 188 -6.39 19.65 5.15
C LYS A 188 -7.82 19.54 4.62
N GLU A 189 -8.51 20.68 4.48
CA GLU A 189 -9.91 20.71 4.02
C GLU A 189 -10.09 20.11 2.61
N ASP A 190 -9.09 20.21 1.77
CA ASP A 190 -9.03 19.62 0.43
C ASP A 190 -8.32 18.26 0.40
N GLY A 191 -8.03 17.67 1.56
CA GLY A 191 -7.22 16.49 1.70
C GLY A 191 -7.88 15.20 1.22
N ILE A 192 -7.02 14.26 0.84
CA ILE A 192 -7.40 12.94 0.33
C ILE A 192 -6.70 11.85 1.14
N LEU A 193 -7.45 10.81 1.52
CA LEU A 193 -6.93 9.57 2.09
C LEU A 193 -7.02 8.46 1.05
N CYS A 194 -6.00 7.65 0.97
CA CYS A 194 -6.04 6.36 0.29
C CYS A 194 -5.45 5.27 1.18
N ALA A 195 -6.16 4.17 1.31
CA ALA A 195 -5.74 3.02 2.10
C ALA A 195 -5.77 1.76 1.25
N GLN A 196 -4.77 0.88 1.42
CA GLN A 196 -4.94 -0.51 1.06
C GLN A 196 -6.05 -1.12 1.94
N THR A 197 -6.92 -1.91 1.37
CA THR A 197 -8.07 -2.49 2.08
C THR A 197 -8.31 -3.95 1.73
N GLU A 198 -7.26 -4.74 1.66
CA GLU A 198 -7.26 -6.18 1.54
C GLU A 198 -7.72 -6.79 0.21
N GLY A 199 -7.53 -8.10 0.12
CA GLY A 199 -8.02 -8.93 -0.97
C GLY A 199 -9.52 -9.14 -0.91
N MET A 200 -10.23 -8.83 -2.00
CA MET A 200 -11.70 -8.99 -2.06
C MET A 200 -12.14 -10.42 -2.39
N THR A 201 -11.20 -11.34 -2.62
CA THR A 201 -11.52 -12.74 -2.93
C THR A 201 -11.63 -13.58 -1.66
N TYR A 202 -10.67 -13.50 -0.76
CA TYR A 202 -10.59 -14.36 0.43
C TYR A 202 -10.80 -13.60 1.74
N ASP A 203 -10.39 -12.34 1.83
CA ASP A 203 -10.42 -11.51 3.04
C ASP A 203 -11.38 -10.31 2.94
N TRP A 204 -12.42 -10.45 2.12
CA TRP A 204 -13.41 -9.42 1.81
C TRP A 204 -14.08 -8.81 3.06
N GLU A 205 -14.22 -9.55 4.15
CA GLU A 205 -14.81 -9.05 5.40
C GLU A 205 -13.97 -7.93 6.01
N TRP A 206 -12.64 -8.04 5.93
CA TRP A 206 -11.74 -6.99 6.38
C TRP A 206 -11.80 -5.78 5.45
N GLY A 207 -11.75 -6.01 4.14
CA GLY A 207 -11.85 -4.93 3.15
C GLY A 207 -13.15 -4.15 3.24
N SER A 208 -14.28 -4.86 3.38
CA SER A 208 -15.58 -4.22 3.54
C SER A 208 -15.71 -3.47 4.88
N THR A 209 -15.14 -4.03 5.95
CA THR A 209 -15.11 -3.37 7.27
C THR A 209 -14.29 -2.09 7.24
N ALA A 210 -13.08 -2.13 6.65
CA ALA A 210 -12.24 -0.95 6.48
C ALA A 210 -12.95 0.13 5.65
N TYR A 211 -13.54 -0.25 4.51
CA TYR A 211 -14.32 0.64 3.67
C TYR A 211 -15.46 1.34 4.44
N LYS A 212 -16.27 0.57 5.20
CA LYS A 212 -17.37 1.12 5.99
C LYS A 212 -16.90 2.07 7.08
N ARG A 213 -15.79 1.77 7.74
CA ARG A 213 -15.18 2.64 8.76
C ARG A 213 -14.63 3.93 8.16
N ILE A 214 -14.02 3.87 6.98
CA ILE A 214 -13.60 5.07 6.26
C ILE A 214 -14.83 5.88 5.83
N LYS A 215 -15.86 5.24 5.28
CA LYS A 215 -17.10 5.88 4.84
C LYS A 215 -17.83 6.63 5.96
N ALA A 216 -17.72 6.17 7.20
CA ALA A 216 -18.30 6.84 8.36
C ALA A 216 -17.59 8.17 8.70
N ASN A 217 -16.40 8.42 8.16
CA ASN A 217 -15.57 9.59 8.50
C ASN A 217 -15.37 10.58 7.34
N PHE A 218 -15.77 10.24 6.11
CA PHE A 218 -15.54 11.08 4.94
C PHE A 218 -16.81 11.28 4.13
N PRO A 219 -17.03 12.47 3.54
CA PRO A 219 -18.23 12.77 2.77
C PRO A 219 -18.29 12.04 1.42
N LEU A 220 -17.12 11.70 0.85
CA LEU A 220 -17.03 10.90 -0.37
C LEU A 220 -16.00 9.79 -0.20
N VAL A 221 -16.45 8.55 -0.42
CA VAL A 221 -15.60 7.36 -0.36
C VAL A 221 -15.92 6.45 -1.53
N LYS A 222 -14.88 5.95 -2.17
CA LYS A 222 -14.99 4.95 -3.25
C LYS A 222 -13.94 3.87 -3.11
N MET A 223 -14.36 2.62 -3.21
CA MET A 223 -13.44 1.50 -3.38
C MET A 223 -13.04 1.41 -4.85
N TYR A 224 -11.79 1.03 -5.09
CA TYR A 224 -11.30 0.63 -6.39
C TYR A 224 -10.39 -0.60 -6.27
N LEU A 225 -10.15 -1.26 -7.39
CA LEU A 225 -9.45 -2.54 -7.43
C LEU A 225 -8.17 -2.43 -8.27
N GLY A 226 -7.16 -3.16 -7.84
CA GLY A 226 -5.95 -3.43 -8.61
C GLY A 226 -5.70 -4.93 -8.71
N PHE A 227 -4.86 -5.32 -9.65
CA PHE A 227 -4.41 -6.70 -9.79
C PHE A 227 -3.01 -6.84 -9.21
N MET A 228 -2.86 -7.74 -8.23
CA MET A 228 -1.59 -8.01 -7.57
C MET A 228 -1.30 -9.52 -7.62
N PRO A 229 -0.50 -9.98 -8.60
CA PRO A 229 -0.33 -11.43 -8.89
C PRO A 229 0.14 -12.26 -7.70
N THR A 230 0.99 -11.70 -6.84
CA THR A 230 1.57 -12.40 -5.70
C THR A 230 0.75 -12.31 -4.42
N TYR A 231 -0.34 -11.54 -4.41
CA TYR A 231 -1.24 -11.48 -3.25
C TYR A 231 -2.40 -12.47 -3.38
N PRO A 232 -2.97 -12.94 -2.25
CA PRO A 232 -4.04 -13.93 -2.24
C PRO A 232 -5.21 -13.57 -3.17
N GLY A 233 -5.46 -14.42 -4.16
CA GLY A 233 -6.55 -14.22 -5.12
C GLY A 233 -6.35 -13.13 -6.15
N GLY A 234 -5.26 -12.36 -6.10
CA GLY A 234 -4.87 -11.35 -7.10
C GLY A 234 -5.72 -10.09 -7.15
N LEU A 235 -6.94 -10.10 -6.62
CA LEU A 235 -7.87 -8.97 -6.66
C LEU A 235 -7.75 -8.15 -5.38
N TRP A 236 -6.92 -7.11 -5.42
CA TRP A 236 -6.63 -6.27 -4.28
C TRP A 236 -7.48 -5.01 -4.27
N SER A 237 -7.93 -4.59 -3.10
CA SER A 237 -8.75 -3.40 -2.97
C SER A 237 -8.02 -2.23 -2.31
N TYR A 238 -8.42 -1.05 -2.74
CA TYR A 238 -8.00 0.22 -2.19
C TYR A 238 -9.23 1.07 -1.92
N THR A 239 -9.19 1.86 -0.86
CA THR A 239 -10.27 2.80 -0.55
C THR A 239 -9.77 4.23 -0.64
N TYR A 240 -10.34 4.95 -1.59
CA TYR A 240 -10.17 6.39 -1.78
C TYR A 240 -11.21 7.14 -0.94
N ALA A 241 -10.79 8.19 -0.24
CA ALA A 241 -11.68 9.05 0.51
C ALA A 241 -11.27 10.52 0.35
N SER A 242 -12.22 11.40 0.05
CA SER A 242 -11.99 12.84 -0.13
C SER A 242 -12.77 13.65 0.89
N LYS A 243 -12.07 14.53 1.61
CA LYS A 243 -12.66 15.46 2.57
C LYS A 243 -13.43 16.59 1.88
N ALA A 244 -12.95 17.05 0.71
CA ALA A 244 -13.64 18.04 -0.12
C ALA A 244 -14.76 17.46 -0.99
N GLY A 245 -14.88 16.12 -1.07
CA GLY A 245 -15.92 15.46 -1.88
C GLY A 245 -15.55 15.29 -3.35
N TRP A 246 -14.30 15.38 -3.74
CA TRP A 246 -13.87 15.15 -5.12
C TRP A 246 -14.09 13.69 -5.54
N ASP A 247 -14.90 13.50 -6.56
CA ASP A 247 -15.21 12.19 -7.13
C ASP A 247 -14.10 11.73 -8.08
N PRO A 248 -13.42 10.62 -7.80
CA PRO A 248 -12.27 10.17 -8.58
C PRO A 248 -12.62 9.73 -10.01
N ILE A 249 -13.90 9.66 -10.36
CA ILE A 249 -14.34 9.37 -11.72
C ILE A 249 -14.76 10.65 -12.44
N LYS A 250 -15.58 11.50 -11.78
CA LYS A 250 -16.19 12.69 -12.39
C LYS A 250 -15.22 13.86 -12.47
N ASP A 251 -14.42 14.04 -11.41
CA ASP A 251 -13.51 15.18 -11.27
C ASP A 251 -12.08 14.85 -11.72
N PHE A 252 -11.85 13.60 -12.17
CA PHE A 252 -10.55 13.16 -12.66
C PHE A 252 -10.14 13.88 -13.94
N ASN A 253 -8.96 14.48 -13.92
CA ASN A 253 -8.36 15.10 -15.10
C ASN A 253 -7.30 14.18 -15.73
N PRO A 254 -7.60 13.48 -16.84
CA PRO A 254 -6.69 12.55 -17.48
C PRO A 254 -5.44 13.22 -18.07
N GLU A 255 -5.50 14.53 -18.38
CA GLU A 255 -4.34 15.26 -18.92
C GLU A 255 -3.19 15.35 -17.89
N LYS A 256 -3.49 15.35 -16.59
CA LYS A 256 -2.44 15.28 -15.57
C LYS A 256 -1.59 14.01 -15.73
N VAL A 257 -2.23 12.88 -16.03
CA VAL A 257 -1.55 11.58 -16.21
C VAL A 257 -0.80 11.55 -17.54
N ARG A 258 -1.42 11.98 -18.65
CA ARG A 258 -0.78 12.01 -19.96
C ARG A 258 0.47 12.91 -20.01
N ASN A 259 0.43 14.00 -19.26
CA ASN A 259 1.55 14.95 -19.18
C ASN A 259 2.58 14.60 -18.10
N PHE A 260 2.36 13.52 -17.35
CA PHE A 260 3.30 13.06 -16.34
C PHE A 260 4.54 12.49 -16.98
N LYS A 261 5.72 12.95 -16.54
CA LYS A 261 6.98 12.64 -17.21
C LYS A 261 7.73 11.44 -16.61
N GLU A 262 7.38 11.09 -15.36
CA GLU A 262 8.00 9.95 -14.70
C GLU A 262 7.43 8.64 -15.26
N PRO A 263 8.24 7.59 -15.38
CA PRO A 263 7.77 6.32 -15.92
C PRO A 263 6.79 5.64 -14.97
N LEU A 264 5.63 5.25 -15.51
CA LEU A 264 4.64 4.40 -14.87
C LEU A 264 4.55 3.10 -15.65
N ARG A 265 4.51 1.98 -14.94
CA ARG A 265 4.53 0.64 -15.54
C ARG A 265 3.13 0.01 -15.63
N TYR A 266 2.27 0.37 -14.71
CA TYR A 266 0.89 -0.16 -14.58
C TYR A 266 -0.17 0.92 -14.70
N TYR A 267 -0.02 2.00 -13.93
CA TYR A 267 -1.03 3.05 -13.86
C TYR A 267 -1.05 3.94 -15.11
N ASN A 268 -2.23 4.21 -15.62
CA ASN A 268 -2.54 5.18 -16.65
C ASN A 268 -3.98 5.69 -16.48
N GLU A 269 -4.41 6.64 -17.30
CA GLU A 269 -5.75 7.24 -17.20
C GLU A 269 -6.90 6.26 -17.50
N GLU A 270 -6.65 5.21 -18.27
CA GLU A 270 -7.65 4.16 -18.57
C GLU A 270 -7.77 3.19 -17.39
N ILE A 271 -6.64 2.76 -16.84
CA ILE A 271 -6.59 1.94 -15.60
C ILE A 271 -7.22 2.69 -14.45
N HIS A 272 -6.94 4.00 -14.29
CA HIS A 272 -7.59 4.82 -13.25
C HIS A 272 -9.11 4.68 -13.29
N LYS A 273 -9.72 4.87 -14.44
CA LYS A 273 -11.17 4.78 -14.61
C LYS A 273 -11.70 3.37 -14.44
N ALA A 274 -11.03 2.39 -15.04
CA ALA A 274 -11.42 0.99 -15.01
C ALA A 274 -11.39 0.40 -13.60
N ALA A 275 -10.46 0.83 -12.76
CA ALA A 275 -10.29 0.36 -11.38
C ALA A 275 -11.54 0.56 -10.51
N PHE A 276 -12.35 1.58 -10.80
CA PHE A 276 -13.60 1.86 -10.08
C PHE A 276 -14.81 1.04 -10.60
N ALA A 277 -14.63 0.23 -11.66
CA ALA A 277 -15.67 -0.67 -12.17
C ALA A 277 -15.68 -1.96 -11.34
N LEU A 278 -16.38 -1.93 -10.22
CA LEU A 278 -16.41 -3.06 -9.27
C LEU A 278 -17.25 -4.24 -9.79
N PRO A 279 -16.78 -5.48 -9.64
CA PRO A 279 -17.58 -6.69 -9.82
C PRO A 279 -18.81 -6.73 -8.91
N ASN A 280 -19.87 -7.43 -9.33
CA ASN A 280 -21.12 -7.48 -8.57
C ASN A 280 -20.94 -8.05 -7.16
N PHE A 281 -20.10 -9.05 -6.98
CA PHE A 281 -19.84 -9.63 -5.65
C PHE A 281 -19.16 -8.62 -4.71
N VAL A 282 -18.21 -7.81 -5.22
CA VAL A 282 -17.56 -6.75 -4.42
C VAL A 282 -18.57 -5.67 -4.03
N LYS A 283 -19.43 -5.24 -4.97
CA LYS A 283 -20.50 -4.27 -4.67
C LYS A 283 -21.37 -4.76 -3.52
N LYS A 284 -21.78 -6.03 -3.56
CA LYS A 284 -22.59 -6.63 -2.49
C LYS A 284 -21.90 -6.54 -1.13
N TYR A 285 -20.59 -6.78 -1.05
CA TYR A 285 -19.86 -6.75 0.23
C TYR A 285 -19.75 -5.36 0.85
N ILE A 286 -19.75 -4.29 0.03
CA ILE A 286 -19.63 -2.91 0.53
C ILE A 286 -20.98 -2.18 0.66
N GLU A 287 -22.07 -2.70 0.07
CA GLU A 287 -23.43 -2.14 0.14
C GLU A 287 -24.18 -2.63 1.37
N ASP A 288 -23.96 -3.88 1.80
CA ASP A 288 -24.55 -4.50 3.00
C ASP A 288 -23.82 -4.04 4.28
#